data_97764f8973efa09d389e70ad22b90c9a
#
_entry.id   97764f8973efa09d389e70ad22b90c9a
#
_cell.length_a   1.000
_cell.length_b   1.000
_cell.length_c   1.000
_cell.angle_alpha   90.00
_cell.angle_beta   90.00
_cell.angle_gamma   90.00
#
_symmetry.space_group_name_H-M   'P 1'
#
loop_
_entity.id
_entity.type
_entity.pdbx_description
1 polymer ?
#
loop_
_entity_poly.entity_id
_entity_poly.type
_entity_poly.pdbx_seq_one_letter_code
_entity_poly.pdbx_strand_id
1 'polypeptide(L)'
;MKLPKHRVPGCDIVLLVDAETGESTRNGGFRVDAGSVEAQVLHALRQRYSSVVPVPFDAKKRKTMAALHRLGPRLVFNLTEWIDGDRSRDHEITALLETHGFCYTGTSGVGLQLTRDKVKAKAAVAALGIAVPREFKSRGRRANNAMLPYPLFVKPRKGDGSDAISGAALVRRRDELQRRLDSLRARKLGPALCEEYIEGRDLFVALLGNKPQVLQPLELVVGRQGVGAPRFATRLLKHDDAYKHRWRVSYREADLPRAVLADIRQACPQIFHALKLRDYARLDFRLTADNQLYFIEANANPDLGRHTFGRERCFAGVEYPELIRRIVTAALNRDGK
;
A
#
# COMPACT_ATOMS: atom_id res chain seq x y z
N MET A 1 5.51 -13.42 32.36
CA MET A 1 6.97 -13.49 32.19
C MET A 1 7.46 -12.07 31.94
N LYS A 2 8.17 -11.45 32.93
CA LYS A 2 8.65 -10.06 32.83
C LYS A 2 9.75 -10.01 31.77
N LEU A 3 9.59 -9.20 30.73
CA LEU A 3 10.63 -8.91 29.77
C LEU A 3 11.85 -8.29 30.49
N PRO A 4 13.08 -8.66 30.15
CA PRO A 4 14.27 -8.10 30.78
C PRO A 4 14.36 -6.60 30.46
N LYS A 5 14.36 -5.78 31.49
CA LYS A 5 14.64 -4.34 31.43
C LYS A 5 16.15 -4.17 31.09
N HIS A 6 16.43 -3.30 30.10
CA HIS A 6 17.76 -2.83 29.69
C HIS A 6 18.64 -3.83 28.92
N ARG A 7 18.28 -4.11 27.66
CA ARG A 7 19.29 -4.44 26.66
C ARG A 7 19.82 -3.10 26.09
N VAL A 8 21.13 -2.87 26.21
CA VAL A 8 21.80 -1.85 25.40
C VAL A 8 21.60 -2.28 23.94
N PRO A 9 21.00 -1.46 23.08
CA PRO A 9 20.79 -1.84 21.69
C PRO A 9 22.13 -2.15 21.02
N GLY A 10 22.26 -3.30 20.39
CA GLY A 10 23.47 -3.68 19.66
C GLY A 10 23.60 -2.94 18.33
N CYS A 11 22.47 -2.50 17.74
CA CYS A 11 22.46 -1.58 16.62
C CYS A 11 21.22 -0.65 16.70
N ASP A 12 21.26 0.48 15.99
CA ASP A 12 20.16 1.42 16.00
C ASP A 12 18.96 0.85 15.24
N ILE A 13 19.19 0.45 13.99
CA ILE A 13 18.13 -0.01 13.09
C ILE A 13 18.57 -1.26 12.33
N VAL A 14 17.72 -2.27 12.31
CA VAL A 14 17.78 -3.32 11.29
C VAL A 14 16.84 -2.92 10.14
N LEU A 15 17.36 -2.90 8.92
CA LEU A 15 16.55 -2.82 7.71
C LEU A 15 16.20 -4.25 7.29
N LEU A 16 14.94 -4.67 7.53
CA LEU A 16 14.45 -5.99 7.15
C LEU A 16 13.95 -5.94 5.72
N VAL A 17 14.47 -6.81 4.85
CA VAL A 17 14.24 -6.79 3.41
C VAL A 17 13.90 -8.18 2.87
N ASP A 18 13.25 -8.27 1.72
CA ASP A 18 13.08 -9.54 1.02
C ASP A 18 14.43 -10.07 0.52
N ALA A 19 14.65 -11.38 0.59
CA ALA A 19 15.95 -11.99 0.30
C ALA A 19 16.38 -11.79 -1.18
N GLU A 20 15.41 -11.60 -2.07
CA GLU A 20 15.62 -11.40 -3.50
C GLU A 20 16.10 -9.97 -3.84
N THR A 21 16.12 -9.04 -2.88
CA THR A 21 16.50 -7.63 -3.09
C THR A 21 17.99 -7.37 -2.88
N GLY A 22 18.82 -8.43 -2.85
CA GLY A 22 20.26 -8.32 -2.68
C GLY A 22 20.95 -9.68 -2.55
N GLU A 23 22.18 -9.66 -2.05
CA GLU A 23 23.01 -10.85 -1.93
C GLU A 23 23.72 -10.95 -0.57
N SER A 24 23.94 -12.19 -0.11
CA SER A 24 24.76 -12.45 1.07
C SER A 24 26.23 -12.20 0.78
N THR A 25 26.92 -11.49 1.68
CA THR A 25 28.35 -11.21 1.55
C THR A 25 29.19 -12.34 2.17
N ARG A 26 30.47 -12.46 1.74
CA ARG A 26 31.41 -13.47 2.26
C ARG A 26 31.61 -13.41 3.79
N ASN A 27 31.40 -12.23 4.38
CA ASN A 27 31.54 -12.00 5.81
C ASN A 27 30.22 -12.18 6.59
N GLY A 28 29.22 -12.83 5.99
CA GLY A 28 27.93 -13.12 6.65
C GLY A 28 26.98 -11.92 6.77
N GLY A 29 27.28 -10.78 6.10
CA GLY A 29 26.38 -9.66 5.98
C GLY A 29 25.41 -9.81 4.78
N PHE A 30 24.59 -8.78 4.55
CA PHE A 30 23.71 -8.69 3.38
C PHE A 30 23.90 -7.35 2.69
N ARG A 31 24.02 -7.36 1.37
CA ARG A 31 24.15 -6.17 0.52
C ARG A 31 22.91 -6.06 -0.37
N VAL A 32 22.18 -4.99 -0.20
CA VAL A 32 20.99 -4.69 -1.04
C VAL A 32 21.41 -4.24 -2.43
N ASP A 33 20.59 -4.51 -3.43
CA ASP A 33 20.84 -4.16 -4.82
C ASP A 33 20.89 -2.65 -5.02
N ALA A 34 21.89 -2.17 -5.76
CA ALA A 34 22.02 -0.76 -6.07
C ALA A 34 20.82 -0.25 -6.89
N GLY A 35 20.27 0.90 -6.49
CA GLY A 35 19.10 1.50 -7.16
C GLY A 35 17.76 0.96 -6.67
N SER A 36 17.72 -0.10 -5.86
CA SER A 36 16.50 -0.61 -5.24
C SER A 36 15.90 0.36 -4.23
N VAL A 37 14.66 0.13 -3.84
CA VAL A 37 13.99 0.89 -2.76
C VAL A 37 14.74 0.69 -1.44
N GLU A 38 15.18 -0.52 -1.18
CA GLU A 38 15.95 -0.91 0.00
C GLU A 38 17.26 -0.14 0.10
N ALA A 39 17.98 0.04 -1.03
CA ALA A 39 19.20 0.84 -1.06
C ALA A 39 18.92 2.33 -0.80
N GLN A 40 17.83 2.86 -1.32
CA GLN A 40 17.42 4.25 -1.10
C GLN A 40 17.06 4.50 0.37
N VAL A 41 16.28 3.60 0.98
CA VAL A 41 15.94 3.65 2.40
C VAL A 41 17.17 3.47 3.28
N LEU A 42 18.03 2.49 2.96
CA LEU A 42 19.29 2.25 3.68
C LEU A 42 20.19 3.49 3.66
N HIS A 43 20.32 4.13 2.50
CA HIS A 43 21.08 5.36 2.37
C HIS A 43 20.51 6.49 3.27
N ALA A 44 19.19 6.71 3.22
CA ALA A 44 18.53 7.71 4.04
C ALA A 44 18.66 7.43 5.54
N LEU A 45 18.56 6.20 5.97
CA LEU A 45 18.75 5.80 7.36
C LEU A 45 20.19 6.06 7.83
N ARG A 46 21.20 5.71 7.02
CA ARG A 46 22.63 5.90 7.33
C ARG A 46 23.06 7.36 7.43
N GLN A 47 22.30 8.28 6.86
CA GLN A 47 22.54 9.72 7.07
C GLN A 47 22.25 10.18 8.50
N ARG A 48 21.46 9.41 9.25
CA ARG A 48 20.94 9.84 10.56
C ARG A 48 21.28 8.88 11.71
N TYR A 49 21.49 7.61 11.41
CA TYR A 49 21.73 6.56 12.41
C TYR A 49 23.10 5.95 12.20
N SER A 50 23.85 5.77 13.29
CA SER A 50 25.25 5.33 13.25
C SER A 50 25.39 3.85 12.91
N SER A 51 24.39 3.03 13.26
CA SER A 51 24.39 1.58 13.03
C SER A 51 23.10 1.12 12.36
N VAL A 52 23.17 0.92 11.04
CA VAL A 52 22.05 0.40 10.22
C VAL A 52 22.50 -0.86 9.49
N VAL A 53 21.86 -1.99 9.82
CA VAL A 53 22.24 -3.31 9.30
C VAL A 53 21.10 -3.88 8.46
N PRO A 54 21.30 -4.15 7.16
CA PRO A 54 20.31 -4.86 6.35
C PRO A 54 20.33 -6.35 6.72
N VAL A 55 19.13 -6.93 6.89
CA VAL A 55 18.91 -8.34 7.20
C VAL A 55 17.89 -8.90 6.23
N PRO A 56 18.20 -9.96 5.48
CA PRO A 56 17.23 -10.61 4.61
C PRO A 56 16.22 -11.40 5.44
N PHE A 57 14.96 -11.38 5.00
CA PHE A 57 13.93 -12.23 5.58
C PHE A 57 14.07 -13.66 5.03
N ASP A 58 14.35 -14.60 5.92
CA ASP A 58 14.38 -16.03 5.59
C ASP A 58 12.97 -16.60 5.76
N ALA A 59 12.43 -17.22 4.71
CA ALA A 59 11.12 -17.88 4.72
C ALA A 59 10.95 -18.89 5.86
N LYS A 60 12.03 -19.55 6.28
CA LYS A 60 12.06 -20.41 7.48
C LYS A 60 12.01 -19.63 8.80
N LYS A 61 12.03 -18.28 8.75
CA LYS A 61 11.89 -17.36 9.89
C LYS A 61 13.01 -17.47 10.96
N ARG A 62 13.59 -18.66 11.16
CA ARG A 62 14.56 -18.95 12.22
C ARG A 62 15.84 -18.14 12.08
N LYS A 63 16.41 -18.05 10.88
CA LYS A 63 17.67 -17.31 10.66
C LYS A 63 17.48 -15.82 10.88
N THR A 64 16.38 -15.28 10.39
CA THR A 64 16.03 -13.88 10.59
C THR A 64 15.88 -13.55 12.06
N MET A 65 15.12 -14.36 12.82
CA MET A 65 14.94 -14.13 14.25
C MET A 65 16.25 -14.25 15.04
N ALA A 66 17.09 -15.22 14.71
CA ALA A 66 18.42 -15.35 15.32
C ALA A 66 19.30 -14.11 15.05
N ALA A 67 19.27 -13.57 13.83
CA ALA A 67 19.98 -12.35 13.48
C ALA A 67 19.43 -11.13 14.24
N LEU A 68 18.12 -10.95 14.31
CA LEU A 68 17.49 -9.87 15.06
C LEU A 68 17.81 -9.93 16.55
N HIS A 69 17.73 -11.11 17.18
CA HIS A 69 18.09 -11.27 18.60
C HIS A 69 19.56 -11.00 18.87
N ARG A 70 20.46 -11.43 17.97
CA ARG A 70 21.89 -11.16 18.08
C ARG A 70 22.21 -9.68 17.94
N LEU A 71 21.60 -8.99 16.97
CA LEU A 71 21.80 -7.56 16.71
C LEU A 71 21.13 -6.67 17.75
N GLY A 72 20.03 -7.11 18.35
CA GLY A 72 19.29 -6.36 19.37
C GLY A 72 18.87 -4.96 18.90
N PRO A 73 18.20 -4.79 17.75
CA PRO A 73 17.93 -3.47 17.21
C PRO A 73 16.96 -2.69 18.11
N ARG A 74 17.15 -1.38 18.15
CA ARG A 74 16.16 -0.47 18.72
C ARG A 74 14.87 -0.45 17.89
N LEU A 75 14.98 -0.57 16.56
CA LEU A 75 13.88 -0.61 15.61
C LEU A 75 14.20 -1.54 14.44
N VAL A 76 13.19 -2.28 13.99
CA VAL A 76 13.20 -2.98 12.71
C VAL A 76 12.46 -2.11 11.69
N PHE A 77 13.19 -1.55 10.72
CA PHE A 77 12.56 -0.89 9.57
C PHE A 77 12.15 -1.98 8.58
N ASN A 78 10.85 -2.27 8.51
CA ASN A 78 10.32 -3.39 7.75
C ASN A 78 9.96 -2.98 6.31
N LEU A 79 10.68 -3.53 5.32
CA LEU A 79 10.35 -3.42 3.89
C LEU A 79 9.95 -4.77 3.28
N THR A 80 9.85 -5.81 4.11
CA THR A 80 9.52 -7.16 3.65
C THR A 80 8.04 -7.29 3.34
N GLU A 81 7.72 -7.83 2.18
CA GLU A 81 6.35 -8.01 1.71
C GLU A 81 6.02 -9.46 1.34
N TRP A 82 7.03 -10.33 1.16
CA TRP A 82 6.85 -11.65 0.59
C TRP A 82 7.28 -12.77 1.56
N ILE A 83 6.51 -13.85 1.58
CA ILE A 83 6.90 -15.13 2.21
C ILE A 83 6.67 -16.23 1.19
N ASP A 84 7.75 -16.91 0.75
CA ASP A 84 7.71 -17.97 -0.25
C ASP A 84 6.99 -17.54 -1.56
N GLY A 85 7.20 -16.31 -2.01
CA GLY A 85 6.54 -15.77 -3.20
C GLY A 85 5.05 -15.43 -3.01
N ASP A 86 4.54 -15.46 -1.78
CA ASP A 86 3.16 -15.13 -1.44
C ASP A 86 3.10 -13.84 -0.60
N ARG A 87 2.68 -12.75 -1.23
CA ARG A 87 2.48 -11.45 -0.59
C ARG A 87 1.27 -11.44 0.36
N SER A 88 0.34 -12.37 0.24
CA SER A 88 -0.83 -12.44 1.12
C SER A 88 -0.47 -12.82 2.56
N ARG A 89 0.77 -13.26 2.78
CA ARG A 89 1.32 -13.70 4.05
C ARG A 89 2.16 -12.64 4.77
N ASP A 90 2.25 -11.41 4.26
CA ASP A 90 3.00 -10.30 4.87
C ASP A 90 2.63 -10.02 6.34
N HIS A 91 1.37 -10.26 6.70
CA HIS A 91 0.88 -10.15 8.07
C HIS A 91 1.55 -11.12 9.05
N GLU A 92 2.10 -12.25 8.57
CA GLU A 92 2.85 -13.20 9.40
C GLU A 92 4.21 -12.63 9.82
N ILE A 93 4.81 -11.75 8.99
CA ILE A 93 6.08 -11.09 9.30
C ILE A 93 5.91 -10.17 10.50
N THR A 94 4.89 -9.31 10.46
CA THR A 94 4.60 -8.38 11.56
C THR A 94 4.17 -9.12 12.82
N ALA A 95 3.36 -10.18 12.71
CA ALA A 95 3.00 -11.04 13.85
C ALA A 95 4.23 -11.70 14.49
N LEU A 96 5.21 -12.11 13.67
CA LEU A 96 6.46 -12.68 14.16
C LEU A 96 7.28 -11.64 14.93
N LEU A 97 7.41 -10.41 14.41
CA LEU A 97 8.10 -9.32 15.09
C LEU A 97 7.42 -8.96 16.42
N GLU A 98 6.09 -8.90 16.45
CA GLU A 98 5.30 -8.65 17.67
C GLU A 98 5.50 -9.75 18.70
N THR A 99 5.46 -11.03 18.30
CA THR A 99 5.68 -12.19 19.19
C THR A 99 7.04 -12.15 19.88
N HIS A 100 8.05 -11.65 19.16
CA HIS A 100 9.42 -11.53 19.71
C HIS A 100 9.70 -10.18 20.39
N GLY A 101 8.70 -9.30 20.48
CA GLY A 101 8.81 -8.00 21.18
C GLY A 101 9.67 -6.95 20.45
N PHE A 102 9.85 -7.08 19.14
CA PHE A 102 10.54 -6.08 18.35
C PHE A 102 9.64 -4.90 18.03
N CYS A 103 10.16 -3.68 18.21
CA CYS A 103 9.57 -2.47 17.64
C CYS A 103 9.85 -2.49 16.13
N TYR A 104 8.84 -2.17 15.31
CA TYR A 104 8.98 -2.18 13.84
C TYR A 104 8.16 -1.07 13.18
N THR A 105 8.51 -0.70 11.95
CA THR A 105 7.77 0.30 11.15
C THR A 105 6.62 -0.34 10.39
N GLY A 106 5.54 0.43 10.23
CA GLY A 106 4.40 0.07 9.40
C GLY A 106 3.24 -0.58 10.16
N THR A 107 2.24 -0.91 9.39
CA THR A 107 0.95 -1.42 9.86
C THR A 107 1.07 -2.85 10.41
N SER A 108 0.32 -3.14 11.49
CA SER A 108 0.26 -4.48 12.09
C SER A 108 -0.42 -5.51 11.19
N GLY A 109 -0.21 -6.79 11.51
CA GLY A 109 -0.84 -7.90 10.77
C GLY A 109 -2.37 -7.79 10.71
N VAL A 110 -3.01 -7.26 11.76
CA VAL A 110 -4.46 -7.01 11.76
C VAL A 110 -4.85 -5.94 10.74
N GLY A 111 -4.13 -4.83 10.68
CA GLY A 111 -4.40 -3.76 9.70
C GLY A 111 -4.08 -4.21 8.27
N LEU A 112 -2.98 -4.96 8.06
CA LEU A 112 -2.63 -5.54 6.76
C LEU A 112 -3.73 -6.47 6.23
N GLN A 113 -4.24 -7.38 7.06
CA GLN A 113 -5.34 -8.27 6.68
C GLN A 113 -6.64 -7.52 6.41
N LEU A 114 -6.94 -6.47 7.19
CA LEU A 114 -8.14 -5.67 7.02
C LEU A 114 -8.11 -4.89 5.71
N THR A 115 -7.01 -4.22 5.39
CA THR A 115 -6.88 -3.43 4.16
C THR A 115 -6.82 -4.30 2.91
N ARG A 116 -6.24 -5.49 3.00
CA ARG A 116 -6.17 -6.46 1.91
C ARG A 116 -7.55 -6.99 1.48
N ASP A 117 -8.51 -7.11 2.40
CA ASP A 117 -9.90 -7.47 2.08
C ASP A 117 -10.72 -6.21 1.77
N LYS A 118 -10.82 -5.87 0.48
CA LYS A 118 -11.49 -4.66 0.00
C LYS A 118 -12.94 -4.52 0.48
N VAL A 119 -13.65 -5.63 0.68
CA VAL A 119 -15.03 -5.62 1.21
C VAL A 119 -15.02 -5.22 2.68
N LYS A 120 -14.14 -5.80 3.49
CA LYS A 120 -14.02 -5.45 4.91
C LYS A 120 -13.56 -4.02 5.11
N ALA A 121 -12.53 -3.59 4.35
CA ALA A 121 -12.02 -2.22 4.41
C ALA A 121 -13.12 -1.20 4.09
N LYS A 122 -13.87 -1.42 2.99
CA LYS A 122 -14.97 -0.54 2.60
C LYS A 122 -16.13 -0.55 3.59
N ALA A 123 -16.47 -1.70 4.15
CA ALA A 123 -17.50 -1.78 5.18
C ALA A 123 -17.12 -0.95 6.43
N ALA A 124 -15.85 -1.01 6.86
CA ALA A 124 -15.36 -0.22 7.98
C ALA A 124 -15.40 1.29 7.66
N VAL A 125 -15.05 1.69 6.44
CA VAL A 125 -15.08 3.09 6.00
C VAL A 125 -16.52 3.60 5.82
N ALA A 126 -17.41 2.79 5.25
CA ALA A 126 -18.83 3.14 5.10
C ALA A 126 -19.53 3.35 6.46
N ALA A 127 -19.13 2.60 7.49
CA ALA A 127 -19.63 2.77 8.85
C ALA A 127 -19.29 4.15 9.47
N LEU A 128 -18.30 4.87 8.89
CA LEU A 128 -17.96 6.25 9.25
C LEU A 128 -18.81 7.30 8.51
N GLY A 129 -19.75 6.87 7.65
CA GLY A 129 -20.52 7.77 6.78
C GLY A 129 -19.75 8.23 5.52
N ILE A 130 -18.57 7.66 5.24
CA ILE A 130 -17.77 8.02 4.08
C ILE A 130 -18.23 7.19 2.88
N ALA A 131 -18.45 7.84 1.74
CA ALA A 131 -18.92 7.17 0.54
C ALA A 131 -17.92 6.14 0.01
N VAL A 132 -18.41 4.96 -0.34
CA VAL A 132 -17.69 3.87 -0.99
C VAL A 132 -18.50 3.37 -2.18
N PRO A 133 -17.87 2.83 -3.24
CA PRO A 133 -18.60 2.23 -4.34
C PRO A 133 -19.52 1.10 -3.86
N ARG A 134 -20.77 1.10 -4.33
CA ARG A 134 -21.77 0.09 -3.98
C ARG A 134 -21.37 -1.29 -4.51
N GLU A 135 -21.37 -2.29 -3.66
CA GLU A 135 -21.10 -3.68 -4.02
C GLU A 135 -22.34 -4.36 -4.62
N PHE A 136 -22.13 -5.17 -5.66
CA PHE A 136 -23.14 -6.02 -6.27
C PHE A 136 -22.71 -7.48 -6.22
N LYS A 137 -23.59 -8.35 -5.74
CA LYS A 137 -23.34 -9.79 -5.72
C LYS A 137 -23.56 -10.38 -7.10
N SER A 138 -22.48 -10.79 -7.78
CA SER A 138 -22.59 -11.58 -9.00
C SER A 138 -22.88 -13.04 -8.61
N ARG A 139 -24.07 -13.55 -8.95
CA ARG A 139 -24.49 -14.92 -8.61
C ARG A 139 -24.08 -15.95 -9.67
N GLY A 140 -22.89 -15.87 -10.28
CA GLY A 140 -22.40 -16.85 -11.28
C GLY A 140 -23.21 -16.92 -12.58
N ARG A 141 -22.99 -17.97 -13.38
CA ARG A 141 -23.60 -18.12 -14.73
C ARG A 141 -25.15 -18.18 -14.75
N ARG A 142 -25.77 -18.65 -13.67
CA ARG A 142 -27.23 -18.87 -13.59
C ARG A 142 -28.03 -17.67 -13.08
N ALA A 143 -27.36 -16.59 -12.63
CA ALA A 143 -28.07 -15.44 -12.13
C ALA A 143 -28.49 -14.49 -13.27
N ASN A 144 -29.62 -13.81 -13.06
CA ASN A 144 -30.05 -12.77 -13.97
C ASN A 144 -29.19 -11.49 -13.78
N ASN A 145 -27.91 -11.57 -14.22
CA ASN A 145 -26.97 -10.45 -14.18
C ASN A 145 -27.36 -9.32 -15.16
N ALA A 146 -28.46 -9.47 -15.89
CA ALA A 146 -28.96 -8.44 -16.79
C ALA A 146 -29.51 -7.21 -16.08
N MET A 147 -29.95 -7.38 -14.81
CA MET A 147 -30.47 -6.30 -13.97
C MET A 147 -29.38 -5.52 -13.18
N LEU A 148 -28.10 -5.87 -13.36
CA LEU A 148 -27.03 -5.11 -12.71
C LEU A 148 -26.88 -3.72 -13.35
N PRO A 149 -26.63 -2.67 -12.55
CA PRO A 149 -26.50 -1.31 -13.05
C PRO A 149 -25.10 -1.12 -13.66
N TYR A 150 -24.95 -1.45 -14.92
CA TYR A 150 -23.71 -1.17 -15.66
C TYR A 150 -23.49 0.34 -15.87
N PRO A 151 -22.23 0.82 -15.93
CA PRO A 151 -20.99 0.05 -15.90
C PRO A 151 -20.59 -0.41 -14.47
N LEU A 152 -19.96 -1.57 -14.40
CA LEU A 152 -19.39 -2.13 -13.17
C LEU A 152 -17.87 -2.13 -13.21
N PHE A 153 -17.26 -2.07 -12.03
CA PHE A 153 -15.83 -2.29 -11.85
C PHE A 153 -15.60 -3.65 -11.17
N VAL A 154 -14.90 -4.57 -11.87
CA VAL A 154 -14.76 -5.97 -11.43
C VAL A 154 -13.29 -6.31 -11.21
N LYS A 155 -12.93 -6.57 -9.95
CA LYS A 155 -11.56 -6.82 -9.49
C LYS A 155 -11.51 -7.98 -8.49
N PRO A 156 -10.32 -8.53 -8.16
CA PRO A 156 -10.19 -9.45 -7.03
C PRO A 156 -10.61 -8.77 -5.72
N ARG A 157 -11.34 -9.49 -4.88
CA ARG A 157 -11.72 -9.02 -3.54
C ARG A 157 -10.50 -8.78 -2.65
N LYS A 158 -9.51 -9.70 -2.72
CA LYS A 158 -8.26 -9.62 -1.96
C LYS A 158 -7.08 -9.30 -2.89
N GLY A 159 -6.03 -8.74 -2.34
CA GLY A 159 -4.79 -8.41 -3.05
C GLY A 159 -4.54 -6.91 -3.15
N ASP A 160 -3.31 -6.56 -3.49
CA ASP A 160 -2.78 -5.19 -3.58
C ASP A 160 -2.19 -4.92 -4.96
N GLY A 161 -1.59 -3.73 -5.14
CA GLY A 161 -0.70 -3.42 -6.26
C GLY A 161 -1.35 -3.30 -7.63
N SER A 162 -2.66 -3.39 -7.76
CA SER A 162 -3.37 -3.36 -9.05
C SER A 162 -3.03 -4.55 -9.97
N ASP A 163 -2.46 -5.66 -9.46
CA ASP A 163 -1.96 -6.79 -10.25
C ASP A 163 -2.98 -7.43 -11.22
N ALA A 164 -4.24 -7.28 -10.91
CA ALA A 164 -5.31 -7.76 -11.79
C ALA A 164 -6.17 -6.63 -12.37
N ILE A 165 -5.76 -5.37 -12.24
CA ILE A 165 -6.52 -4.23 -12.76
C ILE A 165 -6.00 -3.87 -14.15
N SER A 166 -6.80 -4.16 -15.15
CA SER A 166 -6.60 -3.79 -16.55
C SER A 166 -7.85 -3.08 -17.08
N GLY A 167 -7.84 -2.63 -18.32
CA GLY A 167 -9.03 -2.07 -18.97
C GLY A 167 -10.27 -3.00 -18.90
N ALA A 168 -10.05 -4.32 -18.85
CA ALA A 168 -11.11 -5.32 -18.70
C ALA A 168 -11.78 -5.33 -17.31
N ALA A 169 -11.29 -4.55 -16.34
CA ALA A 169 -11.95 -4.39 -15.04
C ALA A 169 -13.22 -3.54 -15.15
N LEU A 170 -13.30 -2.64 -16.13
CA LEU A 170 -14.49 -1.85 -16.45
C LEU A 170 -15.40 -2.64 -17.39
N VAL A 171 -16.53 -3.06 -16.88
CA VAL A 171 -17.51 -3.96 -17.53
C VAL A 171 -18.78 -3.16 -17.81
N ARG A 172 -19.20 -3.12 -19.08
CA ARG A 172 -20.35 -2.34 -19.52
C ARG A 172 -21.60 -3.15 -19.82
N ARG A 173 -21.42 -4.49 -19.91
CA ARG A 173 -22.51 -5.42 -20.26
C ARG A 173 -22.24 -6.83 -19.74
N ARG A 174 -23.27 -7.66 -19.78
CA ARG A 174 -23.29 -9.00 -19.19
C ARG A 174 -22.20 -9.93 -19.74
N ASP A 175 -21.95 -9.92 -21.03
CA ASP A 175 -20.95 -10.77 -21.67
C ASP A 175 -19.51 -10.40 -21.25
N GLU A 176 -19.23 -9.11 -21.07
CA GLU A 176 -17.96 -8.61 -20.51
C GLU A 176 -17.80 -9.03 -19.06
N LEU A 177 -18.86 -8.95 -18.25
CA LEU A 177 -18.85 -9.44 -16.86
C LEU A 177 -18.49 -10.93 -16.80
N GLN A 178 -19.13 -11.77 -17.66
CA GLN A 178 -18.86 -13.20 -17.66
C GLN A 178 -17.39 -13.48 -18.03
N ARG A 179 -16.89 -12.87 -19.12
CA ARG A 179 -15.47 -13.00 -19.53
C ARG A 179 -14.52 -12.57 -18.41
N ARG A 180 -14.84 -11.47 -17.72
CA ARG A 180 -14.01 -10.97 -16.62
C ARG A 180 -13.99 -11.93 -15.44
N LEU A 181 -15.14 -12.46 -15.03
CA LEU A 181 -15.23 -13.44 -13.94
C LEU A 181 -14.49 -14.74 -14.27
N ASP A 182 -14.62 -15.22 -15.52
CA ASP A 182 -13.91 -16.43 -15.97
C ASP A 182 -12.38 -16.20 -16.01
N SER A 183 -11.93 -15.02 -16.45
CA SER A 183 -10.51 -14.64 -16.43
C SER A 183 -9.94 -14.61 -15.00
N LEU A 184 -10.66 -14.01 -14.04
CA LEU A 184 -10.22 -13.98 -12.65
C LEU A 184 -10.14 -15.38 -12.04
N ARG A 185 -11.11 -16.25 -12.36
CA ARG A 185 -11.15 -17.64 -11.91
C ARG A 185 -10.01 -18.45 -12.50
N ALA A 186 -9.78 -18.36 -13.82
CA ALA A 186 -8.70 -19.06 -14.50
C ALA A 186 -7.32 -18.70 -13.94
N ARG A 187 -7.13 -17.44 -13.55
CA ARG A 187 -5.91 -16.95 -12.91
C ARG A 187 -5.83 -17.22 -11.39
N LYS A 188 -6.80 -17.91 -10.81
CA LYS A 188 -6.87 -18.25 -9.38
C LYS A 188 -6.77 -17.04 -8.45
N LEU A 189 -7.31 -15.89 -8.85
CA LEU A 189 -7.23 -14.62 -8.10
C LEU A 189 -8.27 -14.47 -6.99
N GLY A 190 -8.88 -15.58 -6.57
CA GLY A 190 -9.88 -15.63 -5.52
C GLY A 190 -11.25 -15.07 -5.93
N PRO A 191 -12.13 -14.78 -4.97
CA PRO A 191 -13.44 -14.22 -5.23
C PRO A 191 -13.36 -12.84 -5.92
N ALA A 192 -14.22 -12.63 -6.90
CA ALA A 192 -14.36 -11.32 -7.54
C ALA A 192 -15.22 -10.38 -6.68
N LEU A 193 -14.83 -9.11 -6.62
CA LEU A 193 -15.61 -7.98 -6.13
C LEU A 193 -16.17 -7.23 -7.33
N CYS A 194 -17.50 -7.13 -7.42
CA CYS A 194 -18.20 -6.35 -8.42
C CYS A 194 -18.76 -5.08 -7.76
N GLU A 195 -18.34 -3.92 -8.23
CA GLU A 195 -18.72 -2.62 -7.68
C GLU A 195 -19.31 -1.75 -8.78
N GLU A 196 -20.07 -0.73 -8.40
CA GLU A 196 -20.37 0.36 -9.33
C GLU A 196 -19.07 1.03 -9.80
N TYR A 197 -19.04 1.44 -11.05
CA TYR A 197 -17.92 2.23 -11.55
C TYR A 197 -18.13 3.70 -11.22
N ILE A 198 -17.27 4.25 -10.40
CA ILE A 198 -17.27 5.68 -10.11
C ILE A 198 -16.47 6.39 -11.20
N GLU A 199 -17.14 7.14 -12.06
CA GLU A 199 -16.46 7.99 -13.03
C GLU A 199 -15.89 9.23 -12.34
N GLY A 200 -14.63 9.61 -12.68
CA GLY A 200 -14.01 10.75 -12.03
C GLY A 200 -12.49 10.70 -12.06
N ARG A 201 -11.88 11.50 -11.22
CA ARG A 201 -10.43 11.69 -11.05
C ARG A 201 -9.89 10.69 -10.02
N ASP A 202 -8.73 10.09 -10.26
CA ASP A 202 -8.01 9.27 -9.26
C ASP A 202 -7.18 10.18 -8.36
N LEU A 203 -7.47 10.19 -7.07
CA LEU A 203 -6.73 10.94 -6.06
C LEU A 203 -6.00 9.99 -5.12
N PHE A 204 -4.78 10.36 -4.76
CA PHE A 204 -3.92 9.64 -3.82
C PHE A 204 -3.56 10.56 -2.67
N VAL A 205 -3.86 10.14 -1.45
CA VAL A 205 -3.62 10.92 -0.23
C VAL A 205 -2.69 10.16 0.68
N ALA A 206 -1.47 10.67 0.86
CA ALA A 206 -0.52 10.11 1.80
C ALA A 206 -0.76 10.62 3.21
N LEU A 207 -0.52 9.73 4.18
CA LEU A 207 -0.69 9.94 5.60
C LEU A 207 0.61 9.60 6.31
N LEU A 208 1.04 10.43 7.26
CA LEU A 208 2.32 10.27 7.94
C LEU A 208 2.20 10.50 9.44
N GLY A 209 2.66 9.51 10.23
CA GLY A 209 2.56 9.51 11.70
C GLY A 209 1.32 8.81 12.24
N ASN A 210 1.29 8.57 13.55
CA ASN A 210 0.17 7.87 14.23
C ASN A 210 -0.95 8.82 14.70
N LYS A 211 -0.67 10.12 14.75
CA LYS A 211 -1.65 11.21 14.62
C LYS A 211 -1.49 11.71 13.19
N PRO A 212 -2.15 11.10 12.19
CA PRO A 212 -1.72 11.19 10.82
C PRO A 212 -1.84 12.61 10.28
N GLN A 213 -0.71 13.14 9.83
CA GLN A 213 -0.71 14.33 8.99
C GLN A 213 -1.20 13.93 7.61
N VAL A 214 -2.24 14.56 7.13
CA VAL A 214 -2.75 14.42 5.76
C VAL A 214 -1.91 15.31 4.86
N LEU A 215 -1.20 14.70 3.92
CA LEU A 215 -0.38 15.43 2.96
C LEU A 215 -1.23 15.91 1.78
N GLN A 216 -0.62 16.75 0.93
CA GLN A 216 -1.30 17.29 -0.26
C GLN A 216 -1.76 16.14 -1.17
N PRO A 217 -3.07 16.08 -1.54
CA PRO A 217 -3.55 15.08 -2.46
C PRO A 217 -2.88 15.18 -3.83
N LEU A 218 -2.50 14.03 -4.39
CA LEU A 218 -2.04 13.94 -5.77
C LEU A 218 -3.13 13.40 -6.67
N GLU A 219 -3.11 13.83 -7.93
CA GLU A 219 -3.98 13.34 -9.00
C GLU A 219 -3.17 12.61 -10.06
N LEU A 220 -3.70 11.46 -10.50
CA LEU A 220 -3.23 10.80 -11.72
C LEU A 220 -3.82 11.51 -12.93
N VAL A 221 -2.98 12.02 -13.80
CA VAL A 221 -3.38 12.70 -15.04
C VAL A 221 -2.97 11.91 -16.26
N VAL A 222 -3.91 11.66 -17.17
CA VAL A 222 -3.68 11.09 -18.48
C VAL A 222 -3.71 12.24 -19.48
N GLY A 223 -2.54 12.67 -19.96
CA GLY A 223 -2.38 13.84 -20.79
C GLY A 223 -2.76 13.64 -22.26
N ARG A 224 -2.95 12.40 -22.72
CA ARG A 224 -3.42 12.09 -24.08
C ARG A 224 -4.77 11.41 -23.99
N GLN A 225 -5.77 11.99 -24.69
CA GLN A 225 -7.10 11.43 -24.84
C GLN A 225 -7.19 10.65 -26.15
N GLY A 226 -8.15 9.74 -26.25
CA GLY A 226 -8.43 9.00 -27.48
C GLY A 226 -8.93 7.58 -27.24
N VAL A 227 -9.12 6.83 -28.33
CA VAL A 227 -9.55 5.43 -28.25
C VAL A 227 -8.51 4.61 -27.49
N GLY A 228 -8.95 3.92 -26.43
CA GLY A 228 -8.08 3.11 -25.56
C GLY A 228 -7.35 3.89 -24.48
N ALA A 229 -7.62 5.21 -24.31
CA ALA A 229 -7.09 5.97 -23.20
C ALA A 229 -7.54 5.36 -21.85
N PRO A 230 -6.62 5.21 -20.89
CA PRO A 230 -6.95 4.66 -19.59
C PRO A 230 -7.86 5.62 -18.82
N ARG A 231 -8.92 5.07 -18.21
CA ARG A 231 -9.92 5.83 -17.44
C ARG A 231 -9.71 5.74 -15.92
N PHE A 232 -8.76 4.95 -15.49
CA PHE A 232 -8.42 4.71 -14.07
C PHE A 232 -7.03 4.12 -13.96
N ALA A 233 -6.47 4.15 -12.75
CA ALA A 233 -5.15 3.60 -12.44
C ALA A 233 -5.12 2.07 -12.69
N THR A 234 -4.48 1.64 -13.77
CA THR A 234 -4.24 0.23 -14.11
C THR A 234 -2.82 -0.19 -13.73
N ARG A 235 -2.56 -1.52 -13.73
CA ARG A 235 -1.20 -2.04 -13.57
C ARG A 235 -0.21 -1.45 -14.60
N LEU A 236 -0.60 -1.35 -15.85
CA LEU A 236 0.24 -0.77 -16.90
C LEU A 236 0.56 0.71 -16.60
N LEU A 237 -0.41 1.49 -16.11
CA LEU A 237 -0.16 2.87 -15.69
C LEU A 237 0.82 2.98 -14.52
N LYS A 238 0.90 1.97 -13.67
CA LYS A 238 1.80 1.99 -12.51
C LYS A 238 3.20 1.49 -12.81
N HIS A 239 3.35 0.51 -13.72
CA HIS A 239 4.59 -0.27 -13.84
C HIS A 239 5.19 -0.31 -15.25
N ASP A 240 4.52 0.20 -16.28
CA ASP A 240 5.02 0.18 -17.66
C ASP A 240 5.35 1.61 -18.13
N ASP A 241 6.64 1.91 -18.23
CA ASP A 241 7.10 3.27 -18.59
C ASP A 241 6.80 3.62 -20.05
N ALA A 242 6.81 2.66 -20.97
CA ALA A 242 6.42 2.89 -22.35
C ALA A 242 4.93 3.23 -22.45
N TYR A 243 4.10 2.55 -21.66
CA TYR A 243 2.67 2.85 -21.58
C TYR A 243 2.40 4.21 -20.95
N LYS A 244 3.11 4.57 -19.86
CA LYS A 244 3.03 5.91 -19.25
C LYS A 244 3.41 6.99 -20.26
N HIS A 245 4.52 6.81 -20.96
CA HIS A 245 4.98 7.76 -21.96
C HIS A 245 3.97 7.92 -23.11
N ARG A 246 3.43 6.79 -23.64
CA ARG A 246 2.42 6.78 -24.70
C ARG A 246 1.21 7.67 -24.34
N TRP A 247 0.71 7.55 -23.10
CA TRP A 247 -0.47 8.24 -22.61
C TRP A 247 -0.17 9.55 -21.90
N ARG A 248 1.12 9.96 -21.82
CA ARG A 248 1.58 11.14 -21.09
C ARG A 248 1.06 11.16 -19.67
N VAL A 249 1.23 10.04 -18.97
CA VAL A 249 0.78 9.88 -17.59
C VAL A 249 1.69 10.67 -16.67
N SER A 250 1.09 11.46 -15.79
CA SER A 250 1.79 12.20 -14.74
C SER A 250 1.00 12.20 -13.45
N TYR A 251 1.68 12.47 -12.36
CA TYR A 251 1.07 12.77 -11.07
C TYR A 251 1.35 14.22 -10.74
N ARG A 252 0.34 14.96 -10.33
CA ARG A 252 0.46 16.36 -9.93
C ARG A 252 -0.32 16.62 -8.65
N GLU A 253 -0.01 17.70 -7.98
CA GLU A 253 -0.86 18.18 -6.90
C GLU A 253 -2.28 18.42 -7.44
N ALA A 254 -3.26 17.85 -6.73
CA ALA A 254 -4.64 17.95 -7.16
C ALA A 254 -5.17 19.37 -6.89
N ASP A 255 -5.65 20.01 -7.93
CA ASP A 255 -6.43 21.25 -7.79
C ASP A 255 -7.87 20.88 -7.38
N LEU A 256 -8.21 21.19 -6.11
CA LEU A 256 -9.44 20.77 -5.46
C LEU A 256 -10.15 21.96 -4.81
N PRO A 257 -11.50 21.97 -4.87
CA PRO A 257 -12.30 22.92 -4.09
C PRO A 257 -11.97 22.84 -2.61
N ARG A 258 -12.05 23.96 -1.89
CA ARG A 258 -11.78 24.02 -0.44
C ARG A 258 -12.63 23.03 0.37
N ALA A 259 -13.90 22.84 -0.03
CA ALA A 259 -14.80 21.87 0.60
C ALA A 259 -14.26 20.44 0.48
N VAL A 260 -13.86 20.01 -0.73
CA VAL A 260 -13.28 18.67 -0.95
C VAL A 260 -11.99 18.46 -0.15
N LEU A 261 -11.12 19.48 -0.07
CA LEU A 261 -9.92 19.42 0.78
C LEU A 261 -10.27 19.29 2.25
N ALA A 262 -11.32 19.96 2.72
CA ALA A 262 -11.81 19.83 4.09
C ALA A 262 -12.33 18.41 4.36
N ASP A 263 -13.11 17.84 3.44
CA ASP A 263 -13.62 16.48 3.53
C ASP A 263 -12.48 15.44 3.59
N ILE A 264 -11.47 15.59 2.74
CA ILE A 264 -10.28 14.73 2.76
C ILE A 264 -9.56 14.82 4.10
N ARG A 265 -9.34 16.05 4.61
CA ARG A 265 -8.65 16.27 5.90
C ARG A 265 -9.41 15.70 7.09
N GLN A 266 -10.73 15.68 7.02
CA GLN A 266 -11.58 15.10 8.04
C GLN A 266 -11.66 13.57 7.92
N ALA A 267 -11.87 13.04 6.72
CA ALA A 267 -12.08 11.62 6.47
C ALA A 267 -10.79 10.78 6.66
N CYS A 268 -9.66 11.28 6.17
CA CYS A 268 -8.43 10.50 6.15
C CYS A 268 -7.95 10.01 7.52
N PRO A 269 -7.91 10.83 8.59
CA PRO A 269 -7.56 10.35 9.93
C PRO A 269 -8.55 9.32 10.47
N GLN A 270 -9.84 9.48 10.20
CA GLN A 270 -10.86 8.53 10.63
C GLN A 270 -10.68 7.16 9.95
N ILE A 271 -10.44 7.16 8.63
CA ILE A 271 -10.14 5.95 7.85
C ILE A 271 -8.86 5.29 8.39
N PHE A 272 -7.80 6.07 8.64
CA PHE A 272 -6.53 5.58 9.15
C PHE A 272 -6.71 4.76 10.44
N HIS A 273 -7.47 5.30 11.39
CA HIS A 273 -7.73 4.62 12.65
C HIS A 273 -8.69 3.44 12.51
N ALA A 274 -9.76 3.58 11.73
CA ALA A 274 -10.74 2.51 11.50
C ALA A 274 -10.10 1.28 10.82
N LEU A 275 -9.15 1.51 9.92
CA LEU A 275 -8.40 0.46 9.24
C LEU A 275 -7.16 -0.01 10.01
N LYS A 276 -6.93 0.50 11.23
CA LYS A 276 -5.79 0.14 12.11
C LYS A 276 -4.43 0.35 11.44
N LEU A 277 -4.34 1.39 10.61
CA LEU A 277 -3.09 1.79 9.96
C LEU A 277 -2.11 2.37 11.00
N ARG A 278 -0.82 2.29 10.69
CA ARG A 278 0.26 2.78 11.56
C ARG A 278 1.35 3.45 10.74
N ASP A 279 1.97 4.45 11.33
CA ASP A 279 3.19 5.14 10.92
C ASP A 279 3.09 5.87 9.57
N TYR A 280 2.63 5.22 8.51
CA TYR A 280 2.42 5.82 7.20
C TYR A 280 1.45 4.97 6.36
N ALA A 281 0.72 5.62 5.49
CA ALA A 281 -0.25 4.95 4.59
C ALA A 281 -0.55 5.82 3.37
N ARG A 282 -1.22 5.23 2.37
CA ARG A 282 -1.83 5.96 1.27
C ARG A 282 -3.28 5.52 1.11
N LEU A 283 -4.16 6.49 1.01
CA LEU A 283 -5.57 6.27 0.70
C LEU A 283 -5.84 6.68 -0.74
N ASP A 284 -6.51 5.82 -1.48
CA ASP A 284 -6.87 6.05 -2.87
C ASP A 284 -8.37 6.38 -2.95
N PHE A 285 -8.70 7.49 -3.63
CA PHE A 285 -10.07 7.99 -3.79
C PHE A 285 -10.42 8.19 -5.26
N ARG A 286 -11.73 8.23 -5.54
CA ARG A 286 -12.28 8.78 -6.78
C ARG A 286 -13.09 10.03 -6.45
N LEU A 287 -12.84 11.10 -7.21
CA LEU A 287 -13.58 12.35 -7.13
C LEU A 287 -14.41 12.51 -8.40
N THR A 288 -15.72 12.57 -8.25
CA THR A 288 -16.66 12.76 -9.38
C THR A 288 -16.68 14.21 -9.87
N ALA A 289 -17.31 14.46 -11.00
CA ALA A 289 -17.42 15.81 -11.57
C ALA A 289 -18.24 16.77 -10.67
N ASP A 290 -19.18 16.24 -9.89
CA ASP A 290 -19.97 16.96 -8.89
C ASP A 290 -19.33 17.03 -7.50
N ASN A 291 -18.01 16.73 -7.44
CA ASN A 291 -17.18 16.79 -6.23
C ASN A 291 -17.57 15.79 -5.12
N GLN A 292 -18.20 14.67 -5.45
CA GLN A 292 -18.41 13.58 -4.51
C GLN A 292 -17.14 12.74 -4.37
N LEU A 293 -16.67 12.56 -3.13
CA LEU A 293 -15.46 11.83 -2.82
C LEU A 293 -15.79 10.39 -2.42
N TYR A 294 -15.27 9.40 -3.17
CA TYR A 294 -15.44 7.97 -2.87
C TYR A 294 -14.13 7.34 -2.46
N PHE A 295 -14.08 6.68 -1.30
CA PHE A 295 -12.95 5.86 -0.89
C PHE A 295 -12.89 4.57 -1.72
N ILE A 296 -11.73 4.27 -2.31
CA ILE A 296 -11.52 3.11 -3.17
C ILE A 296 -10.74 2.01 -2.47
N GLU A 297 -9.57 2.35 -1.90
CA GLU A 297 -8.73 1.39 -1.17
C GLU A 297 -7.73 2.11 -0.27
N ALA A 298 -7.14 1.36 0.67
CA ALA A 298 -6.04 1.80 1.50
C ALA A 298 -4.82 0.92 1.27
N ASN A 299 -3.67 1.55 1.08
CA ASN A 299 -2.36 0.92 1.02
C ASN A 299 -1.68 1.12 2.37
N ALA A 300 -1.58 0.05 3.16
CA ALA A 300 -1.14 0.09 4.55
C ALA A 300 0.36 0.37 4.70
N ASN A 301 1.18 -0.17 3.80
CA ASN A 301 2.62 0.08 3.72
C ASN A 301 2.93 0.40 2.24
N PRO A 302 2.63 1.63 1.78
CA PRO A 302 2.88 1.99 0.39
C PRO A 302 4.38 1.98 0.11
N ASP A 303 4.73 1.61 -1.12
CA ASP A 303 6.11 1.62 -1.62
C ASP A 303 6.76 2.98 -1.36
N LEU A 304 7.97 2.96 -0.80
CA LEU A 304 8.76 4.15 -0.47
C LEU A 304 9.76 4.52 -1.58
N GLY A 305 9.76 3.83 -2.71
CA GLY A 305 10.69 4.10 -3.81
C GLY A 305 10.51 5.49 -4.41
N ARG A 306 11.62 6.18 -4.64
CA ARG A 306 11.62 7.50 -5.29
C ARG A 306 11.05 7.48 -6.71
N HIS A 307 11.02 6.31 -7.37
CA HIS A 307 10.59 6.15 -8.76
C HIS A 307 9.12 5.75 -8.89
N THR A 308 8.53 5.12 -7.85
CA THR A 308 7.15 4.63 -7.90
C THR A 308 6.15 5.68 -7.45
N PHE A 309 6.49 6.42 -6.42
CA PHE A 309 5.78 7.59 -5.92
C PHE A 309 6.70 8.78 -5.69
N GLY A 310 8.00 8.57 -5.69
CA GLY A 310 9.01 9.56 -5.31
C GLY A 310 9.46 10.46 -6.44
N ARG A 311 9.22 10.15 -7.69
CA ARG A 311 9.43 11.14 -8.75
C ARG A 311 8.47 12.29 -8.63
N GLU A 312 7.28 12.05 -8.04
CA GLU A 312 6.23 13.05 -8.06
C GLU A 312 5.42 13.13 -6.77
N ARG A 313 6.08 12.88 -5.59
CA ARG A 313 5.62 13.53 -4.37
C ARG A 313 4.36 12.94 -3.71
N CYS A 314 4.19 11.60 -3.66
CA CYS A 314 3.09 11.04 -2.86
C CYS A 314 3.15 11.57 -1.41
N PHE A 315 4.38 11.82 -0.92
CA PHE A 315 4.63 12.55 0.32
C PHE A 315 5.04 14.00 0.01
N ALA A 316 4.26 14.69 -0.83
CA ALA A 316 4.53 16.03 -1.31
C ALA A 316 4.91 17.01 -0.19
N GLY A 317 5.96 17.76 -0.41
CA GLY A 317 6.48 18.73 0.56
C GLY A 317 7.34 18.12 1.67
N VAL A 318 7.62 16.80 1.64
CA VAL A 318 8.52 16.12 2.59
C VAL A 318 9.74 15.58 1.85
N GLU A 319 10.92 16.06 2.19
CA GLU A 319 12.18 15.54 1.64
C GLU A 319 12.36 14.06 2.03
N TYR A 320 12.96 13.27 1.13
CA TYR A 320 13.03 11.81 1.30
C TYR A 320 13.74 11.36 2.59
N PRO A 321 14.90 11.91 2.99
CA PRO A 321 15.51 11.54 4.27
C PRO A 321 14.63 11.93 5.47
N GLU A 322 13.90 13.02 5.37
CA GLU A 322 12.97 13.46 6.41
C GLU A 322 11.73 12.55 6.48
N LEU A 323 11.21 12.08 5.34
CA LEU A 323 10.15 11.08 5.29
C LEU A 323 10.55 9.83 6.06
N ILE A 324 11.71 9.24 5.73
CA ILE A 324 12.22 8.03 6.38
C ILE A 324 12.42 8.26 7.88
N ARG A 325 13.01 9.41 8.28
CA ARG A 325 13.16 9.79 9.68
C ARG A 325 11.82 9.87 10.42
N ARG A 326 10.80 10.45 9.81
CA ARG A 326 9.47 10.61 10.41
C ARG A 326 8.76 9.27 10.58
N ILE A 327 8.93 8.33 9.64
CA ILE A 327 8.42 6.96 9.78
C ILE A 327 9.07 6.26 10.96
N VAL A 328 10.40 6.35 11.09
CA VAL A 328 11.13 5.81 12.26
C VAL A 328 10.63 6.42 13.56
N THR A 329 10.50 7.75 13.60
CA THR A 329 10.01 8.48 14.79
C THR A 329 8.59 8.06 15.16
N ALA A 330 7.71 7.87 14.16
CA ALA A 330 6.34 7.44 14.40
C ALA A 330 6.28 6.05 15.06
N ALA A 331 7.09 5.11 14.58
CA ALA A 331 7.16 3.77 15.14
C ALA A 331 7.72 3.75 16.55
N LEU A 332 8.83 4.47 16.82
CA LEU A 332 9.44 4.57 18.14
C LEU A 332 8.48 5.21 19.17
N ASN A 333 7.81 6.32 18.80
CA ASN A 333 6.87 7.00 19.69
C ASN A 333 5.62 6.17 20.00
N ARG A 334 5.18 5.33 19.07
CA ARG A 334 4.05 4.41 19.28
C ARG A 334 4.36 3.38 20.36
N ASP A 335 5.58 2.87 20.38
CA ASP A 335 6.01 1.82 21.30
C ASP A 335 6.66 2.37 22.58
N GLY A 336 6.67 3.70 22.79
CA GLY A 336 7.20 4.34 24.01
C GLY A 336 8.72 4.23 24.15
N LYS A 337 9.46 4.17 23.03
CA LYS A 337 10.93 3.98 22.99
C LYS A 337 11.67 5.19 22.45
#